data_8296ac77f36d267511d268f10711a4d3
#
_entry.id   8296ac77f36d267511d268f10711a4d3
#
_cell.length_a   1.000
_cell.length_b   1.000
_cell.length_c   1.000
_cell.angle_alpha   90.00
_cell.angle_beta   90.00
_cell.angle_gamma   90.00
#
_symmetry.space_group_name_H-M   'P 1'
#
loop_
_entity.id
_entity.type
_entity.pdbx_description
1 polymer ?
#
loop_
_entity_poly.entity_id
_entity_poly.type
_entity_poly.pdbx_seq_one_letter_code
_entity_poly.pdbx_strand_id
1 'polypeptide(L)'
;MTEIELEEEGFEIVNVRKEDSGDKSDYYYYSLKLNDHVTLTSSADDESTRNTWKVFCYEIDLAIDNLEDLQCLISLFSKSSKIS
;
A
#
# COMPACT_ATOMS: atom_id res chain seq x y z
N MET A 1 -0.68 -6.20 -9.02
CA MET A 1 0.14 -6.76 -7.92
C MET A 1 -0.68 -7.76 -7.12
N THR A 2 -0.02 -8.67 -6.43
CA THR A 2 -0.66 -9.63 -5.55
C THR A 2 -0.38 -9.29 -4.09
N GLU A 3 -1.16 -9.89 -3.19
CA GLU A 3 -0.94 -9.69 -1.75
C GLU A 3 0.44 -10.17 -1.31
N ILE A 4 0.90 -11.29 -1.87
CA ILE A 4 2.22 -11.83 -1.55
C ILE A 4 3.31 -10.83 -1.92
N GLU A 5 3.18 -10.20 -3.09
CA GLU A 5 4.13 -9.19 -3.54
C GLU A 5 4.17 -7.98 -2.60
N LEU A 6 3.01 -7.54 -2.11
CA LEU A 6 2.94 -6.45 -1.14
C LEU A 6 3.61 -6.83 0.18
N GLU A 7 3.36 -8.04 0.67
CA GLU A 7 3.98 -8.53 1.90
C GLU A 7 5.50 -8.63 1.77
N GLU A 8 5.99 -9.09 0.62
CA GLU A 8 7.43 -9.18 0.36
C GLU A 8 8.11 -7.82 0.33
N GLU A 9 7.39 -6.78 -0.06
CA GLU A 9 7.92 -5.42 -0.06
C GLU A 9 7.91 -4.77 1.33
N GLY A 10 7.33 -5.43 2.32
CA GLY A 10 7.32 -4.93 3.69
C GLY A 10 6.01 -4.31 4.13
N PHE A 11 4.97 -4.42 3.33
CA PHE A 11 3.65 -3.90 3.71
C PHE A 11 3.07 -4.70 4.87
N GLU A 12 2.35 -4.00 5.74
CA GLU A 12 1.64 -4.58 6.86
C GLU A 12 0.15 -4.57 6.57
N ILE A 13 -0.54 -5.61 7.04
CA ILE A 13 -1.99 -5.72 6.86
C ILE A 13 -2.70 -4.85 7.90
N VAL A 14 -3.72 -4.12 7.44
CA VAL A 14 -4.57 -3.31 8.31
C VAL A 14 -6.00 -3.81 8.18
N ASN A 15 -6.55 -4.32 9.26
CA ASN A 15 -7.93 -4.82 9.30
C ASN A 15 -8.87 -3.72 9.75
N VAL A 16 -9.96 -3.52 9.00
CA VAL A 16 -10.98 -2.54 9.32
C VAL A 16 -12.30 -3.27 9.55
N ARG A 17 -12.86 -3.12 10.73
CA ARG A 17 -14.14 -3.74 11.08
C ARG A 17 -15.29 -2.93 10.53
N LYS A 18 -16.36 -3.62 10.12
CA LYS A 18 -17.56 -2.97 9.61
C LYS A 18 -18.14 -1.97 10.60
N GLU A 19 -17.99 -2.22 11.88
CA GLU A 19 -18.47 -1.35 12.96
C GLU A 19 -17.76 0.01 12.98
N ASP A 20 -16.47 0.02 12.60
CA ASP A 20 -15.66 1.23 12.58
C ASP A 20 -15.82 2.02 11.29
N SER A 21 -16.05 1.33 10.18
CA SER A 21 -16.11 1.96 8.86
C SER A 21 -17.53 2.31 8.41
N GLY A 22 -18.54 1.68 9.03
CA GLY A 22 -19.91 1.82 8.58
C GLY A 22 -20.28 0.99 7.35
N ASP A 23 -19.37 0.16 6.87
CA ASP A 23 -19.58 -0.73 5.74
C ASP A 23 -20.36 -1.97 6.13
N LYS A 24 -20.80 -2.73 5.13
CA LYS A 24 -21.60 -3.93 5.34
C LYS A 24 -20.80 -5.13 5.81
N SER A 25 -19.49 -5.12 5.63
CA SER A 25 -18.61 -6.21 6.01
C SER A 25 -17.23 -5.69 6.39
N ASP A 26 -16.49 -6.50 7.10
CA ASP A 26 -15.09 -6.20 7.42
C ASP A 26 -14.27 -6.23 6.13
N TYR A 27 -13.22 -5.42 6.09
CA TYR A 27 -12.28 -5.45 4.99
C TYR A 27 -10.86 -5.22 5.51
N TYR A 28 -9.87 -5.45 4.66
CA TYR A 28 -8.48 -5.17 5.01
C TYR A 28 -7.75 -4.55 3.81
N TYR A 29 -6.65 -3.90 4.10
CA TYR A 29 -5.75 -3.35 3.10
C TYR A 29 -4.32 -3.43 3.62
N TYR A 30 -3.36 -3.09 2.78
CA TYR A 30 -1.95 -3.09 3.15
C TYR A 30 -1.41 -1.67 3.22
N SER A 31 -0.46 -1.45 4.12
CA SER A 31 0.12 -0.14 4.33
C SER A 31 1.63 -0.27 4.53
N LEU A 32 2.38 0.66 3.96
CA LEU A 32 3.83 0.74 4.13
C LEU A 32 4.24 2.19 4.36
N LYS A 33 4.81 2.45 5.52
CA LYS A 33 5.32 3.78 5.85
C LYS A 33 6.73 3.92 5.29
N LEU A 34 6.91 4.84 4.34
CA LEU A 34 8.22 5.09 3.72
C LEU A 34 9.08 6.01 4.59
N ASN A 35 8.45 7.02 5.19
CA ASN A 35 9.10 7.92 6.14
C ASN A 35 8.03 8.59 6.99
N ASP A 36 8.41 9.56 7.82
CA ASP A 36 7.47 10.22 8.72
C ASP A 36 6.36 11.00 8.01
N HIS A 37 6.53 11.29 6.73
CA HIS A 37 5.60 12.12 5.96
C HIS A 37 4.89 11.38 4.84
N VAL A 38 5.37 10.20 4.45
CA VAL A 38 4.85 9.48 3.28
C VAL A 38 4.49 8.05 3.65
N THR A 39 3.25 7.68 3.41
CA THR A 39 2.74 6.33 3.63
C THR A 39 2.07 5.83 2.37
N LEU A 40 2.40 4.61 1.95
CA LEU A 40 1.72 3.94 0.85
C LEU A 40 0.56 3.13 1.41
N THR A 41 -0.58 3.19 0.72
CA THR A 41 -1.80 2.48 1.13
C THR A 41 -2.33 1.70 -0.06
N SER A 42 -2.59 0.42 0.12
CA SER A 42 -3.15 -0.40 -0.96
C SER A 42 -4.66 -0.23 -1.07
N SER A 43 -5.22 -0.69 -2.19
CA SER A 43 -6.67 -0.85 -2.32
C SER A 43 -7.15 -1.90 -1.31
N ALA A 44 -8.44 -1.84 -0.97
CA ALA A 44 -9.03 -2.81 -0.04
C ALA A 44 -9.25 -4.16 -0.71
N ASP A 45 -9.34 -5.21 0.08
CA ASP A 45 -9.54 -6.57 -0.43
C ASP A 45 -10.86 -6.73 -1.20
N ASP A 46 -11.89 -5.99 -0.81
CA ASP A 46 -13.18 -6.04 -1.50
C ASP A 46 -13.17 -5.29 -2.85
N GLU A 47 -12.18 -4.46 -3.08
CA GLU A 47 -11.98 -3.74 -4.34
C GLU A 47 -10.97 -4.43 -5.25
N SER A 48 -10.29 -5.44 -4.75
CA SER A 48 -9.17 -6.07 -5.43
C SER A 48 -9.46 -7.54 -5.68
N THR A 49 -9.07 -8.03 -6.85
CA THR A 49 -9.01 -9.45 -7.14
C THR A 49 -7.55 -9.88 -7.15
N ARG A 50 -7.27 -11.15 -7.51
CA ARG A 50 -5.94 -11.75 -7.35
C ARG A 50 -4.76 -10.89 -7.79
N ASN A 51 -4.91 -10.16 -8.91
CA ASN A 51 -3.81 -9.41 -9.49
C ASN A 51 -4.09 -7.93 -9.63
N THR A 52 -5.19 -7.45 -9.05
CA THR A 52 -5.62 -6.06 -9.22
C THR A 52 -5.34 -5.18 -8.03
N TRP A 53 -4.51 -5.62 -7.11
CA TRP A 53 -4.08 -4.80 -5.98
C TRP A 53 -3.31 -3.60 -6.49
N LYS A 54 -3.68 -2.42 -6.01
CA LYS A 54 -3.05 -1.16 -6.37
C LYS A 54 -2.54 -0.48 -5.11
N VAL A 55 -1.54 0.37 -5.28
CA VAL A 55 -0.96 1.14 -4.17
C VAL A 55 -1.14 2.62 -4.47
N PHE A 56 -1.55 3.37 -3.45
CA PHE A 56 -1.78 4.80 -3.57
C PHE A 56 -0.86 5.55 -2.61
N CYS A 57 -0.35 6.67 -3.08
CA CYS A 57 0.38 7.61 -2.24
C CYS A 57 -0.38 8.92 -2.29
N TYR A 58 -1.18 9.18 -1.27
CA TYR A 58 -2.08 10.33 -1.24
C TYR A 58 -1.33 11.65 -1.08
N GLU A 59 -0.18 11.63 -0.45
CA GLU A 59 0.63 12.82 -0.21
C GLU A 59 1.15 13.44 -1.51
N ILE A 60 1.37 12.62 -2.53
CA ILE A 60 1.86 13.09 -3.83
C ILE A 60 0.91 12.74 -4.98
N ASP A 61 -0.32 12.34 -4.65
CA ASP A 61 -1.37 12.01 -5.62
C ASP A 61 -0.90 11.03 -6.69
N LEU A 62 -0.31 9.92 -6.24
CA LEU A 62 0.26 8.90 -7.11
C LEU A 62 -0.47 7.57 -6.92
N ALA A 63 -0.73 6.87 -8.02
CA ALA A 63 -1.28 5.52 -7.99
C ALA A 63 -0.35 4.57 -8.75
N ILE A 64 -0.11 3.40 -8.17
CA ILE A 64 0.80 2.39 -8.71
C ILE A 64 0.02 1.08 -8.87
N ASP A 65 0.04 0.50 -10.05
CA ASP A 65 -0.69 -0.73 -10.34
C ASP A 65 0.21 -1.90 -10.71
N ASN A 66 1.54 -1.73 -10.68
CA ASN A 66 2.47 -2.82 -10.97
C ASN A 66 3.63 -2.81 -9.98
N LEU A 67 4.21 -3.99 -9.79
CA LEU A 67 5.29 -4.20 -8.82
C LEU A 67 6.57 -3.45 -9.18
N GLU A 68 6.87 -3.37 -10.46
CA GLU A 68 8.09 -2.71 -10.92
C GLU A 68 8.14 -1.25 -10.52
N ASP A 69 7.04 -0.53 -10.74
CA ASP A 69 6.94 0.87 -10.33
C ASP A 69 6.97 1.02 -8.81
N LEU A 70 6.36 0.10 -8.09
CA LEU A 70 6.38 0.10 -6.64
C LEU A 70 7.79 -0.05 -6.10
N GLN A 71 8.55 -0.99 -6.65
CA GLN A 71 9.94 -1.21 -6.26
C GLN A 71 10.81 0.00 -6.54
N CYS A 72 10.59 0.66 -7.68
CA CYS A 72 11.30 1.89 -8.01
C CYS A 72 11.03 2.99 -6.99
N LEU A 73 9.79 3.17 -6.61
CA LEU A 73 9.41 4.20 -5.65
C LEU A 73 10.03 3.93 -4.28
N ILE A 74 9.94 2.71 -3.80
CA ILE A 74 10.53 2.32 -2.52
C ILE A 74 12.04 2.53 -2.53
N SER A 75 12.70 2.17 -3.62
CA SER A 75 14.14 2.34 -3.78
C SER A 75 14.54 3.80 -3.72
N LEU A 76 13.79 4.69 -4.36
CA LEU A 76 14.06 6.12 -4.33
C LEU A 76 13.99 6.68 -2.92
N PHE A 77 12.98 6.31 -2.15
CA PHE A 77 12.86 6.76 -0.77
C PHE A 77 13.94 6.18 0.12
N SER A 78 14.34 4.94 -0.12
CA SER A 78 15.43 4.31 0.62
C SER A 78 16.77 5.04 0.38
N LYS A 79 17.03 5.44 -0.85
CA LYS A 79 18.23 6.21 -1.18
C LYS A 79 18.22 7.58 -0.52
N SER A 80 17.09 8.25 -0.52
CA SER A 80 16.94 9.56 0.09
C SER A 80 17.26 9.54 1.58
N SER A 81 16.82 8.50 2.28
CA SER A 81 17.05 8.39 3.70
C SER A 81 18.52 8.14 4.05
N LYS A 82 19.31 7.60 3.12
CA LYS A 82 20.73 7.36 3.34
C LYS A 82 21.60 8.61 3.13
N ILE A 83 21.11 9.57 2.38
CA ILE A 83 21.85 10.77 2.04
C ILE A 83 21.74 11.82 3.14
N SER A 84 20.71 11.76 3.90
CA SER A 84 20.52 12.70 5.02
C SER A 84 21.37 12.32 6.27
#